data_f0792ff3e04c2116b00af7231d86501a
#
_entry.id   f0792ff3e04c2116b00af7231d86501a
#
_cell.length_a   1.000
_cell.length_b   1.000
_cell.length_c   1.000
_cell.angle_alpha   90.00
_cell.angle_beta   90.00
_cell.angle_gamma   90.00
#
_symmetry.space_group_name_H-M   'P 1'
#
loop_
_entity.id
_entity.type
_entity.pdbx_description
1 polymer ?
#
loop_
_entity_poly.entity_id
_entity_poly.type
_entity_poly.pdbx_seq_one_letter_code
_entity_poly.pdbx_strand_id
1 'polypeptide(L)'
;MIHKMRRFVRWRGFEKGVTLMQFEWIDFYSEFATKLLTFKNNRGELIEKIKEVYADIHMNVPKLESGDVIIDIDPFTVFGLFNKGITNANRVAIIGSIARVFDIQAKVPDNFDGIPVLNNLKATFYGFKDGRKMDDIDNIWNLFEAAINFADNDDEENRAEFAKWYDKVRDQRCIRWNITMGLYWIRPFAYINLDSRNRWYLSNVENMPAEFVDSIKKKINKVPNAADYLFIKDACIKALSGNNYEYKNYPELSYSAWLASEQVNQGKETARGKRKSSAAFLRWFRPIIQALRDVGGSASPMEVRAKIIENEHLSEEEINATRG
;
A
#
# COMPACT_ATOMS: atom_id res chain seq x y z
N MET A 1 -39.88 15.37 -19.14
CA MET A 1 -39.59 14.09 -19.80
C MET A 1 -38.25 14.20 -20.51
N ILE A 2 -37.13 14.06 -19.76
CA ILE A 2 -35.77 14.00 -20.33
C ILE A 2 -35.07 12.84 -19.65
N HIS A 3 -35.05 11.72 -20.35
CA HIS A 3 -34.30 10.52 -19.99
C HIS A 3 -32.80 10.82 -20.19
N LYS A 4 -32.06 11.12 -19.11
CA LYS A 4 -30.59 11.12 -19.14
C LYS A 4 -30.12 9.67 -19.17
N MET A 5 -29.71 9.23 -20.35
CA MET A 5 -29.03 7.97 -20.59
C MET A 5 -27.85 7.83 -19.61
N ARG A 6 -27.92 6.83 -18.72
CA ARG A 6 -26.78 6.33 -17.96
C ARG A 6 -25.75 5.79 -18.95
N ARG A 7 -24.65 6.51 -19.15
CA ARG A 7 -23.47 5.97 -19.84
C ARG A 7 -22.81 4.98 -18.89
N PHE A 8 -23.22 3.72 -18.94
CA PHE A 8 -22.37 2.63 -18.52
C PHE A 8 -21.12 2.65 -19.40
N VAL A 9 -19.93 2.81 -18.79
CA VAL A 9 -18.67 2.58 -19.50
C VAL A 9 -18.59 1.09 -19.78
N ARG A 10 -19.07 0.69 -20.96
CA ARG A 10 -19.02 -0.68 -21.45
C ARG A 10 -17.58 -0.98 -21.85
N TRP A 11 -16.89 -1.78 -21.06
CA TRP A 11 -15.60 -2.33 -21.41
C TRP A 11 -15.71 -3.11 -22.72
N ARG A 12 -15.21 -2.56 -23.83
CA ARG A 12 -14.99 -3.32 -25.04
C ARG A 12 -13.66 -4.06 -24.89
N GLY A 13 -13.70 -5.35 -24.57
CA GLY A 13 -12.50 -6.17 -24.52
C GLY A 13 -12.63 -7.52 -23.85
N PHE A 14 -13.79 -7.91 -23.35
CA PHE A 14 -13.98 -9.26 -22.81
C PHE A 14 -15.13 -9.97 -23.54
N GLU A 15 -14.81 -10.58 -24.67
CA GLU A 15 -15.63 -11.65 -25.23
C GLU A 15 -15.09 -12.99 -24.78
N LYS A 16 -15.97 -13.73 -24.08
CA LYS A 16 -15.94 -15.19 -23.85
C LYS A 16 -14.84 -15.76 -22.97
N GLY A 17 -15.19 -15.96 -21.74
CA GLY A 17 -14.49 -16.75 -20.74
C GLY A 17 -14.42 -15.94 -19.46
N VAL A 18 -15.20 -16.30 -18.43
CA VAL A 18 -14.94 -15.83 -17.06
C VAL A 18 -13.63 -16.44 -16.65
N THR A 19 -12.52 -15.82 -17.05
CA THR A 19 -11.24 -16.10 -16.42
C THR A 19 -11.34 -15.45 -15.05
N LEU A 20 -11.57 -16.24 -14.02
CA LEU A 20 -11.36 -15.83 -12.63
C LEU A 20 -10.01 -15.16 -12.60
N MET A 21 -9.97 -13.86 -12.22
CA MET A 21 -8.71 -13.15 -12.06
C MET A 21 -7.87 -13.90 -11.02
N GLN A 22 -6.83 -14.55 -11.46
CA GLN A 22 -5.93 -15.28 -10.58
C GLN A 22 -4.97 -14.27 -9.96
N PHE A 23 -5.22 -13.90 -8.71
CA PHE A 23 -4.31 -13.08 -7.92
C PHE A 23 -3.23 -14.00 -7.32
N GLU A 24 -2.19 -14.34 -8.10
CA GLU A 24 -1.12 -15.27 -7.73
C GLU A 24 -0.40 -14.89 -6.41
N TRP A 25 -0.43 -13.61 -6.03
CA TRP A 25 0.18 -13.13 -4.80
C TRP A 25 -0.55 -13.61 -3.52
N ILE A 26 -1.83 -13.97 -3.61
CA ILE A 26 -2.67 -14.31 -2.45
C ILE A 26 -2.13 -15.54 -1.72
N ASP A 27 -1.81 -16.59 -2.45
CA ASP A 27 -1.32 -17.83 -1.85
C ASP A 27 0.00 -17.61 -1.13
N PHE A 28 0.93 -16.88 -1.77
CA PHE A 28 2.21 -16.53 -1.17
C PHE A 28 2.06 -15.72 0.10
N TYR A 29 1.24 -14.66 0.06
CA TYR A 29 1.04 -13.78 1.21
C TYR A 29 0.35 -14.52 2.38
N SER A 30 -0.62 -15.37 2.08
CA SER A 30 -1.33 -16.14 3.09
C SER A 30 -0.44 -17.18 3.76
N GLU A 31 0.40 -17.88 2.98
CA GLU A 31 1.38 -18.84 3.52
C GLU A 31 2.45 -18.11 4.35
N PHE A 32 2.98 -17.00 3.82
CA PHE A 32 3.96 -16.20 4.55
C PHE A 32 3.41 -15.65 5.86
N ALA A 33 2.15 -15.20 5.90
CA ALA A 33 1.50 -14.76 7.13
C ALA A 33 1.43 -15.89 8.17
N THR A 34 1.06 -17.09 7.75
CA THR A 34 1.02 -18.27 8.63
C THR A 34 2.41 -18.63 9.15
N LYS A 35 3.43 -18.54 8.28
CA LYS A 35 4.82 -18.77 8.66
C LYS A 35 5.34 -17.71 9.64
N LEU A 36 5.02 -16.43 9.41
CA LEU A 36 5.42 -15.35 10.33
C LEU A 36 4.85 -15.54 11.74
N LEU A 37 3.63 -16.08 11.88
CA LEU A 37 3.03 -16.31 13.19
C LEU A 37 3.90 -17.18 14.11
N THR A 38 4.68 -18.11 13.56
CA THR A 38 5.59 -18.96 14.33
C THR A 38 6.70 -18.18 15.02
N PHE A 39 6.99 -16.94 14.58
CA PHE A 39 8.01 -16.07 15.16
C PHE A 39 7.46 -15.12 16.23
N LYS A 40 6.17 -15.16 16.57
CA LYS A 40 5.57 -14.28 17.58
C LYS A 40 6.37 -14.23 18.87
N ASN A 41 6.87 -15.38 19.34
CA ASN A 41 7.66 -15.52 20.56
C ASN A 41 9.17 -15.65 20.31
N ASN A 42 9.63 -15.53 19.06
CA ASN A 42 11.05 -15.63 18.69
C ASN A 42 11.44 -14.55 17.67
N ARG A 43 11.21 -13.28 18.03
CA ARG A 43 11.41 -12.13 17.13
C ARG A 43 12.86 -11.84 16.82
N GLY A 44 13.78 -12.23 17.72
CA GLY A 44 15.22 -12.17 17.45
C GLY A 44 15.61 -12.98 16.22
N GLU A 45 15.13 -14.21 16.11
CA GLU A 45 15.33 -15.05 14.92
C GLU A 45 14.69 -14.43 13.67
N LEU A 46 13.48 -13.87 13.80
CA LEU A 46 12.83 -13.17 12.70
C LEU A 46 13.69 -12.01 12.16
N ILE A 47 14.30 -11.23 13.05
CA ILE A 47 15.18 -10.12 12.67
C ILE A 47 16.41 -10.63 11.91
N GLU A 48 17.02 -11.72 12.38
CA GLU A 48 18.18 -12.31 11.69
C GLU A 48 17.77 -12.85 10.29
N LYS A 49 16.61 -13.51 10.16
CA LYS A 49 16.09 -13.94 8.86
C LYS A 49 15.80 -12.76 7.92
N ILE A 50 15.30 -11.64 8.43
CA ILE A 50 15.13 -10.43 7.62
C ILE A 50 16.48 -9.90 7.13
N LYS A 51 17.51 -9.88 7.98
CA LYS A 51 18.86 -9.49 7.56
C LYS A 51 19.41 -10.43 6.48
N GLU A 52 19.21 -11.74 6.64
CA GLU A 52 19.57 -12.76 5.65
C GLU A 52 18.87 -12.50 4.30
N VAL A 53 17.56 -12.21 4.29
CA VAL A 53 16.82 -11.86 3.07
C VAL A 53 17.48 -10.70 2.31
N TYR A 54 17.85 -9.65 3.01
CA TYR A 54 18.47 -8.49 2.36
C TYR A 54 19.93 -8.72 1.95
N ALA A 55 20.67 -9.52 2.71
CA ALA A 55 22.03 -9.93 2.34
C ALA A 55 22.06 -10.81 1.09
N ASP A 56 21.13 -11.76 0.98
CA ASP A 56 20.97 -12.66 -0.18
C ASP A 56 20.77 -11.92 -1.52
N ILE A 57 20.13 -10.76 -1.48
CA ILE A 57 19.88 -9.91 -2.66
C ILE A 57 20.81 -8.70 -2.77
N HIS A 58 21.86 -8.64 -1.94
CA HIS A 58 22.83 -7.54 -1.90
C HIS A 58 22.20 -6.15 -1.71
N MET A 59 21.15 -6.07 -0.87
CA MET A 59 20.47 -4.82 -0.51
C MET A 59 20.65 -4.51 0.97
N ASN A 60 20.62 -3.23 1.32
CA ASN A 60 20.58 -2.80 2.71
C ASN A 60 19.20 -2.99 3.33
N VAL A 61 19.17 -3.49 4.56
CA VAL A 61 17.93 -3.52 5.35
C VAL A 61 17.43 -2.08 5.54
N PRO A 62 16.14 -1.80 5.31
CA PRO A 62 15.58 -0.48 5.56
C PRO A 62 15.75 -0.06 7.03
N LYS A 63 15.77 1.25 7.28
CA LYS A 63 15.81 1.76 8.65
C LYS A 63 14.50 1.46 9.37
N LEU A 64 14.56 0.56 10.35
CA LEU A 64 13.39 0.08 11.13
C LEU A 64 13.46 0.53 12.60
N GLU A 65 14.51 1.24 13.00
CA GLU A 65 14.66 1.77 14.35
C GLU A 65 15.44 3.10 14.32
N SER A 66 15.40 3.88 15.40
CA SER A 66 16.13 5.13 15.55
C SER A 66 17.66 4.94 15.55
N GLY A 67 18.14 3.81 16.11
CA GLY A 67 19.54 3.36 16.04
C GLY A 67 19.82 2.41 14.89
N ASP A 68 21.04 1.89 14.84
CA ASP A 68 21.48 0.93 13.82
C ASP A 68 21.04 -0.52 14.10
N VAL A 69 20.59 -0.79 15.34
CA VAL A 69 20.17 -2.12 15.78
C VAL A 69 18.65 -2.21 15.83
N ILE A 70 18.10 -3.14 15.08
CA ILE A 70 16.70 -3.52 15.18
C ILE A 70 16.53 -4.38 16.43
N ILE A 71 15.76 -3.91 17.40
CA ILE A 71 15.58 -4.61 18.69
C ILE A 71 14.28 -5.42 18.74
N ASP A 72 13.29 -5.02 17.95
CA ASP A 72 12.00 -5.71 17.84
C ASP A 72 11.30 -5.32 16.54
N ILE A 73 10.37 -6.17 16.05
CA ILE A 73 9.63 -5.94 14.81
C ILE A 73 8.24 -6.56 14.88
N ASP A 74 7.25 -5.89 14.31
CA ASP A 74 5.90 -6.42 14.13
C ASP A 74 5.72 -7.08 12.74
N PRO A 75 4.74 -8.00 12.59
CA PRO A 75 4.56 -8.76 11.37
C PRO A 75 4.04 -7.94 10.18
N PHE A 76 3.23 -6.90 10.42
CA PHE A 76 2.76 -6.04 9.32
C PHE A 76 3.88 -5.17 8.76
N THR A 77 4.82 -4.73 9.59
CA THR A 77 6.05 -4.05 9.13
C THR A 77 6.89 -4.97 8.25
N VAL A 78 6.97 -6.27 8.56
CA VAL A 78 7.64 -7.26 7.68
C VAL A 78 7.01 -7.28 6.29
N PHE A 79 5.68 -7.31 6.19
CA PHE A 79 4.97 -7.15 4.91
C PHE A 79 5.22 -5.76 4.28
N GLY A 80 5.34 -4.72 5.08
CA GLY A 80 5.68 -3.36 4.64
C GLY A 80 7.05 -3.26 3.97
N LEU A 81 7.98 -4.18 4.22
CA LEU A 81 9.31 -4.18 3.59
C LEU A 81 9.22 -4.29 2.06
N PHE A 82 8.25 -5.02 1.54
CA PHE A 82 8.03 -5.20 0.10
C PHE A 82 6.71 -4.58 -0.40
N ASN A 83 5.78 -4.19 0.48
CA ASN A 83 4.53 -3.51 0.14
C ASN A 83 4.62 -1.98 0.32
N LYS A 84 5.65 -1.37 -0.23
CA LYS A 84 5.89 0.07 -0.25
C LYS A 84 6.28 0.52 -1.66
N GLY A 85 6.46 1.83 -1.87
CA GLY A 85 6.78 2.43 -3.16
C GLY A 85 8.19 2.07 -3.67
N ILE A 86 8.44 0.81 -3.96
CA ILE A 86 9.66 0.28 -4.59
C ILE A 86 9.35 -0.23 -5.99
N THR A 87 10.37 -0.45 -6.80
CA THR A 87 10.20 -1.04 -8.15
C THR A 87 9.70 -2.49 -8.05
N ASN A 88 8.97 -2.97 -9.06
CA ASN A 88 8.55 -4.37 -9.11
C ASN A 88 9.74 -5.34 -9.10
N ALA A 89 10.83 -5.00 -9.76
CA ALA A 89 12.06 -5.82 -9.75
C ALA A 89 12.61 -6.00 -8.32
N ASN A 90 12.70 -4.92 -7.54
CA ASN A 90 13.13 -4.99 -6.13
C ASN A 90 12.13 -5.77 -5.27
N ARG A 91 10.83 -5.60 -5.52
CA ARG A 91 9.78 -6.35 -4.81
C ARG A 91 9.90 -7.85 -5.07
N VAL A 92 10.01 -8.27 -6.33
CA VAL A 92 10.19 -9.68 -6.71
C VAL A 92 11.48 -10.24 -6.11
N ALA A 93 12.59 -9.49 -6.11
CA ALA A 93 13.84 -9.92 -5.50
C ALA A 93 13.68 -10.18 -3.98
N ILE A 94 13.04 -9.23 -3.25
CA ILE A 94 12.79 -9.38 -1.81
C ILE A 94 11.89 -10.59 -1.55
N ILE A 95 10.77 -10.71 -2.26
CA ILE A 95 9.81 -11.80 -2.07
C ILE A 95 10.43 -13.16 -2.45
N GLY A 96 11.25 -13.21 -3.51
CA GLY A 96 11.98 -14.41 -3.89
C GLY A 96 13.00 -14.86 -2.85
N SER A 97 13.69 -13.92 -2.19
CA SER A 97 14.56 -14.22 -1.05
C SER A 97 13.77 -14.65 0.18
N ILE A 98 12.62 -13.99 0.47
CA ILE A 98 11.70 -14.42 1.53
C ILE A 98 11.27 -15.87 1.30
N ALA A 99 10.92 -16.25 0.07
CA ALA A 99 10.53 -17.64 -0.24
C ALA A 99 11.60 -18.64 0.18
N ARG A 100 12.86 -18.36 -0.13
CA ARG A 100 14.00 -19.24 0.24
C ARG A 100 14.27 -19.26 1.74
N VAL A 101 14.40 -18.09 2.36
CA VAL A 101 14.79 -17.95 3.77
C VAL A 101 13.73 -18.48 4.74
N PHE A 102 12.45 -18.31 4.37
CA PHE A 102 11.31 -18.74 5.19
C PHE A 102 10.70 -20.07 4.74
N ASP A 103 11.24 -20.72 3.71
CA ASP A 103 10.75 -21.97 3.16
C ASP A 103 9.25 -21.88 2.77
N ILE A 104 8.90 -20.89 1.93
CA ILE A 104 7.56 -20.72 1.39
C ILE A 104 7.42 -21.55 0.12
N GLN A 105 6.38 -22.37 0.04
CA GLN A 105 6.15 -23.28 -1.06
C GLN A 105 5.30 -22.67 -2.18
N ALA A 106 4.49 -21.67 -1.85
CA ALA A 106 3.67 -20.95 -2.82
C ALA A 106 4.57 -20.25 -3.88
N LYS A 107 4.06 -20.20 -5.12
CA LYS A 107 4.74 -19.55 -6.23
C LYS A 107 5.06 -18.08 -5.86
N VAL A 108 6.29 -17.66 -6.13
CA VAL A 108 6.69 -16.25 -6.01
C VAL A 108 5.90 -15.43 -7.05
N PRO A 109 5.10 -14.45 -6.61
CA PRO A 109 4.30 -13.65 -7.53
C PRO A 109 5.18 -12.65 -8.29
N ASP A 110 4.81 -12.36 -9.53
CA ASP A 110 5.44 -11.35 -10.38
C ASP A 110 4.50 -10.18 -10.71
N ASN A 111 3.20 -10.32 -10.43
CA ASN A 111 2.19 -9.29 -10.58
C ASN A 111 1.62 -8.88 -9.21
N PHE A 112 1.54 -7.56 -8.99
CA PHE A 112 1.12 -6.93 -7.74
C PHE A 112 -0.01 -5.91 -7.95
N ASP A 113 -0.69 -5.96 -9.09
CA ASP A 113 -1.76 -5.03 -9.41
C ASP A 113 -2.92 -5.14 -8.41
N GLY A 114 -3.42 -4.00 -7.96
CA GLY A 114 -4.48 -3.93 -6.95
C GLY A 114 -4.02 -4.14 -5.50
N ILE A 115 -2.75 -4.48 -5.25
CA ILE A 115 -2.22 -4.57 -3.89
C ILE A 115 -1.99 -3.16 -3.33
N PRO A 116 -2.49 -2.83 -2.13
CA PRO A 116 -2.20 -1.55 -1.49
C PRO A 116 -0.73 -1.45 -1.09
N VAL A 117 -0.14 -0.28 -1.32
CA VAL A 117 1.26 0.00 -0.99
C VAL A 117 1.40 1.19 -0.04
N LEU A 118 2.34 1.08 0.90
CA LEU A 118 2.66 2.14 1.85
C LEU A 118 3.55 3.22 1.22
N ASN A 119 3.50 4.41 1.81
CA ASN A 119 4.52 5.41 1.54
C ASN A 119 5.85 4.98 2.15
N ASN A 120 6.96 5.12 1.42
CA ASN A 120 8.29 4.70 1.84
C ASN A 120 8.74 5.28 3.18
N LEU A 121 8.32 6.51 3.51
CA LEU A 121 8.66 7.19 4.76
C LEU A 121 7.79 6.75 5.95
N LYS A 122 6.76 5.92 5.72
CA LYS A 122 5.76 5.51 6.71
C LYS A 122 5.44 4.02 6.57
N ALA A 123 6.48 3.20 6.41
CA ALA A 123 6.32 1.77 6.15
C ALA A 123 6.34 0.90 7.43
N THR A 124 6.58 1.49 8.60
CA THR A 124 6.48 0.79 9.89
C THR A 124 5.09 0.96 10.50
N PHE A 125 4.62 -0.07 11.22
CA PHE A 125 3.36 -0.05 11.97
C PHE A 125 3.58 0.33 13.43
N TYR A 126 4.81 0.51 13.86
CA TYR A 126 5.19 1.00 15.19
C TYR A 126 6.01 2.27 15.11
N GLY A 127 6.02 3.04 16.19
CA GLY A 127 6.96 4.14 16.39
C GLY A 127 8.36 3.61 16.75
N PHE A 128 9.43 4.31 16.39
CA PHE A 128 10.76 3.98 16.86
C PHE A 128 10.82 4.05 18.40
N LYS A 129 11.84 3.43 19.01
CA LYS A 129 11.98 3.22 20.45
C LYS A 129 11.57 4.43 21.32
N ASP A 130 11.97 5.64 20.90
CA ASP A 130 11.68 6.88 21.66
C ASP A 130 10.23 7.35 21.49
N GLY A 131 9.42 6.69 20.69
CA GLY A 131 8.08 7.12 20.33
C GLY A 131 7.01 6.04 20.43
N ARG A 132 7.33 4.83 20.96
CA ARG A 132 6.38 3.75 21.17
C ARG A 132 6.26 3.38 22.64
N LYS A 133 5.12 2.81 23.03
CA LYS A 133 4.95 2.15 24.33
C LYS A 133 5.56 0.76 24.30
N MET A 134 5.86 0.22 25.49
CA MET A 134 6.50 -1.08 25.63
C MET A 134 5.69 -2.23 24.99
N ASP A 135 4.38 -2.16 25.04
CA ASP A 135 3.46 -3.20 24.55
C ASP A 135 2.95 -2.97 23.12
N ASP A 136 3.39 -1.90 22.42
CA ASP A 136 2.86 -1.55 21.09
C ASP A 136 3.11 -2.68 20.07
N ILE A 137 4.30 -3.26 20.03
CA ILE A 137 4.63 -4.35 19.11
C ILE A 137 3.92 -5.65 19.50
N ASP A 138 3.81 -5.95 20.81
CA ASP A 138 3.06 -7.11 21.31
C ASP A 138 1.57 -7.04 20.92
N ASN A 139 0.98 -5.85 21.02
CA ASN A 139 -0.41 -5.65 20.62
C ASN A 139 -0.62 -5.90 19.12
N ILE A 140 0.33 -5.47 18.28
CA ILE A 140 0.26 -5.73 16.83
C ILE A 140 0.38 -7.22 16.53
N TRP A 141 1.26 -7.96 17.24
CA TRP A 141 1.36 -9.41 17.12
C TRP A 141 0.07 -10.13 17.56
N ASN A 142 -0.56 -9.66 18.64
CA ASN A 142 -1.84 -10.20 19.09
C ASN A 142 -2.97 -9.92 18.09
N LEU A 143 -2.99 -8.73 17.48
CA LEU A 143 -3.93 -8.44 16.40
C LEU A 143 -3.68 -9.32 15.18
N PHE A 144 -2.42 -9.55 14.82
CA PHE A 144 -2.06 -10.38 13.68
C PHE A 144 -2.54 -11.82 13.85
N GLU A 145 -2.31 -12.42 15.03
CA GLU A 145 -2.80 -13.76 15.37
C GLU A 145 -4.33 -13.81 15.37
N ALA A 146 -4.98 -12.87 16.08
CA ALA A 146 -6.44 -12.80 16.13
C ALA A 146 -7.07 -12.60 14.74
N ALA A 147 -6.39 -11.84 13.85
CA ALA A 147 -6.85 -11.64 12.50
C ALA A 147 -6.73 -12.92 11.64
N ILE A 148 -5.68 -13.72 11.81
CA ILE A 148 -5.56 -15.01 11.13
C ILE A 148 -6.64 -15.95 11.62
N ASN A 149 -6.80 -16.10 12.95
CA ASN A 149 -7.78 -17.00 13.54
C ASN A 149 -9.22 -16.64 13.12
N PHE A 150 -9.57 -15.35 13.15
CA PHE A 150 -10.90 -14.89 12.75
C PHE A 150 -11.17 -15.08 11.25
N ALA A 151 -10.16 -14.90 10.40
CA ALA A 151 -10.30 -15.15 8.96
C ALA A 151 -10.44 -16.63 8.61
N ASP A 152 -9.75 -17.49 9.36
CA ASP A 152 -9.73 -18.93 9.14
C ASP A 152 -10.95 -19.61 9.81
N ASN A 153 -11.54 -19.01 10.87
CA ASN A 153 -12.75 -19.45 11.55
C ASN A 153 -13.57 -18.23 12.05
N ASP A 154 -14.59 -17.81 11.28
CA ASP A 154 -15.49 -16.68 11.62
C ASP A 154 -16.56 -17.15 12.62
N ASP A 155 -16.16 -17.28 13.89
CA ASP A 155 -17.05 -17.49 15.02
C ASP A 155 -17.09 -16.26 15.95
N GLU A 156 -17.97 -16.29 16.93
CA GLU A 156 -18.20 -15.17 17.85
C GLU A 156 -17.00 -14.89 18.75
N GLU A 157 -16.27 -15.93 19.19
CA GLU A 157 -15.08 -15.82 20.04
C GLU A 157 -13.92 -15.17 19.27
N ASN A 158 -13.59 -15.67 18.09
CA ASN A 158 -12.55 -15.11 17.24
C ASN A 158 -12.88 -13.68 16.79
N ARG A 159 -14.15 -13.42 16.50
CA ARG A 159 -14.64 -12.07 16.16
C ARG A 159 -14.46 -11.08 17.31
N ALA A 160 -14.75 -11.49 18.54
CA ALA A 160 -14.57 -10.68 19.73
C ALA A 160 -13.09 -10.40 20.02
N GLU A 161 -12.24 -11.41 19.93
CA GLU A 161 -10.79 -11.28 20.14
C GLU A 161 -10.15 -10.40 19.08
N PHE A 162 -10.52 -10.54 17.80
CA PHE A 162 -10.12 -9.62 16.73
C PHE A 162 -10.53 -8.19 17.05
N ALA A 163 -11.77 -7.95 17.42
CA ALA A 163 -12.29 -6.62 17.71
C ALA A 163 -11.53 -5.94 18.85
N LYS A 164 -11.26 -6.68 19.92
CA LYS A 164 -10.47 -6.22 21.08
C LYS A 164 -9.07 -5.75 20.69
N TRP A 165 -8.33 -6.58 19.93
CA TRP A 165 -6.96 -6.23 19.54
C TRP A 165 -6.92 -5.18 18.44
N TYR A 166 -7.87 -5.18 17.52
CA TYR A 166 -7.99 -4.15 16.50
C TYR A 166 -8.16 -2.76 17.12
N ASP A 167 -9.07 -2.61 18.07
CA ASP A 167 -9.31 -1.32 18.74
C ASP A 167 -8.11 -0.88 19.59
N LYS A 168 -7.42 -1.82 20.23
CA LYS A 168 -6.21 -1.52 21.00
C LYS A 168 -5.07 -1.04 20.08
N VAL A 169 -4.87 -1.66 18.93
CA VAL A 169 -3.82 -1.32 17.97
C VAL A 169 -4.16 -0.05 17.19
N ARG A 170 -5.41 0.16 16.82
CA ARG A 170 -5.86 1.31 16.04
C ARG A 170 -5.43 2.66 16.60
N ASP A 171 -5.39 2.78 17.92
CA ASP A 171 -5.08 4.02 18.62
C ASP A 171 -3.58 4.21 18.89
N GLN A 172 -2.74 3.27 18.47
CA GLN A 172 -1.28 3.36 18.61
C GLN A 172 -0.65 4.36 17.63
N ARG A 173 0.50 4.90 18.02
CA ARG A 173 1.30 5.76 17.15
C ARG A 173 1.72 5.01 15.89
N CYS A 174 1.71 5.66 14.76
CA CYS A 174 2.00 5.11 13.41
C CYS A 174 0.91 4.23 12.83
N ILE A 175 -0.12 3.85 13.57
CA ILE A 175 -1.29 3.17 13.04
C ILE A 175 -2.25 4.21 12.47
N ARG A 176 -2.69 3.95 11.26
CA ARG A 176 -3.68 4.73 10.50
C ARG A 176 -4.44 3.76 9.59
N TRP A 177 -4.74 4.18 8.38
CA TRP A 177 -5.37 3.31 7.38
C TRP A 177 -4.50 2.11 6.97
N ASN A 178 -3.19 2.14 7.27
CA ASN A 178 -2.28 1.03 7.07
C ASN A 178 -2.71 -0.26 7.78
N ILE A 179 -3.39 -0.16 8.93
CA ILE A 179 -3.92 -1.34 9.63
C ILE A 179 -4.82 -2.18 8.71
N THR A 180 -5.71 -1.53 7.94
CA THR A 180 -6.61 -2.24 7.00
C THR A 180 -5.86 -2.80 5.80
N MET A 181 -4.75 -2.17 5.39
CA MET A 181 -3.86 -2.69 4.35
C MET A 181 -3.13 -3.95 4.84
N GLY A 182 -2.60 -3.92 6.08
CA GLY A 182 -1.95 -5.08 6.71
C GLY A 182 -2.88 -6.28 6.83
N LEU A 183 -4.11 -6.06 7.29
CA LEU A 183 -5.13 -7.11 7.37
C LEU A 183 -5.44 -7.70 5.99
N TYR A 184 -5.61 -6.86 4.98
CA TYR A 184 -5.86 -7.29 3.61
C TYR A 184 -4.69 -8.11 3.04
N TRP A 185 -3.43 -7.73 3.30
CA TRP A 185 -2.28 -8.52 2.81
C TRP A 185 -2.30 -9.95 3.33
N ILE A 186 -2.64 -10.16 4.60
CA ILE A 186 -2.54 -11.48 5.23
C ILE A 186 -3.72 -12.40 4.91
N ARG A 187 -4.94 -11.84 4.71
CA ARG A 187 -6.17 -12.59 4.40
C ARG A 187 -7.09 -11.76 3.51
N PRO A 188 -6.78 -11.59 2.22
CA PRO A 188 -7.46 -10.64 1.33
C PRO A 188 -8.92 -10.99 1.04
N PHE A 189 -9.33 -12.25 1.18
CA PHE A 189 -10.74 -12.65 1.08
C PHE A 189 -11.54 -12.37 2.35
N ALA A 190 -10.89 -12.25 3.50
CA ALA A 190 -11.53 -11.98 4.78
C ALA A 190 -11.61 -10.51 5.13
N TYR A 191 -10.64 -9.70 4.70
CA TYR A 191 -10.49 -8.30 5.10
C TYR A 191 -10.55 -7.33 3.94
N ILE A 192 -11.34 -6.26 4.09
CA ILE A 192 -11.41 -5.20 3.11
C ILE A 192 -10.25 -4.21 3.30
N ASN A 193 -9.59 -3.84 2.21
CA ASN A 193 -8.61 -2.74 2.19
C ASN A 193 -9.32 -1.38 2.15
N LEU A 194 -8.97 -0.48 3.07
CA LEU A 194 -9.49 0.88 3.12
C LEU A 194 -8.37 1.92 2.89
N ASP A 195 -7.49 1.69 1.94
CA ASP A 195 -6.56 2.72 1.48
C ASP A 195 -7.29 3.89 0.80
N SER A 196 -6.58 4.90 0.34
CA SER A 196 -7.21 6.09 -0.27
C SER A 196 -8.00 5.78 -1.54
N ARG A 197 -7.54 4.80 -2.35
CA ARG A 197 -8.18 4.40 -3.61
C ARG A 197 -9.49 3.67 -3.33
N ASN A 198 -9.44 2.67 -2.43
CA ASN A 198 -10.64 1.93 -2.05
C ASN A 198 -11.68 2.81 -1.36
N ARG A 199 -11.26 3.69 -0.43
CA ARG A 199 -12.19 4.63 0.22
C ARG A 199 -12.88 5.56 -0.78
N TRP A 200 -12.12 6.11 -1.72
CA TRP A 200 -12.67 6.93 -2.80
C TRP A 200 -13.67 6.12 -3.64
N TYR A 201 -13.32 4.90 -4.02
CA TYR A 201 -14.17 4.02 -4.82
C TYR A 201 -15.48 3.66 -4.11
N LEU A 202 -15.38 3.22 -2.85
CA LEU A 202 -16.50 2.83 -2.00
C LEU A 202 -17.43 4.00 -1.64
N SER A 203 -16.93 5.22 -1.62
CA SER A 203 -17.70 6.43 -1.29
C SER A 203 -18.40 7.05 -2.50
N ASN A 204 -18.27 6.47 -3.70
CA ASN A 204 -18.83 7.01 -4.92
C ASN A 204 -20.07 6.20 -5.37
N VAL A 205 -21.21 6.88 -5.45
CA VAL A 205 -22.49 6.28 -5.91
C VAL A 205 -22.47 5.86 -7.39
N GLU A 206 -21.46 6.29 -8.17
CA GLU A 206 -21.24 5.79 -9.52
C GLU A 206 -20.66 4.36 -9.52
N ASN A 207 -19.96 3.99 -8.46
CA ASN A 207 -19.27 2.71 -8.31
C ASN A 207 -20.04 1.74 -7.41
N MET A 208 -20.75 2.25 -6.39
CA MET A 208 -21.40 1.44 -5.35
C MET A 208 -22.88 1.85 -5.19
N PRO A 209 -23.75 0.96 -4.68
CA PRO A 209 -25.14 1.30 -4.43
C PRO A 209 -25.26 2.49 -3.47
N ALA A 210 -26.20 3.41 -3.72
CA ALA A 210 -26.39 4.60 -2.90
C ALA A 210 -26.66 4.24 -1.42
N GLU A 211 -27.45 3.21 -1.16
CA GLU A 211 -27.76 2.72 0.20
C GLU A 211 -26.48 2.26 0.93
N PHE A 212 -25.58 1.58 0.23
CA PHE A 212 -24.28 1.18 0.79
C PHE A 212 -23.43 2.42 1.11
N VAL A 213 -23.28 3.34 0.16
CA VAL A 213 -22.50 4.58 0.32
C VAL A 213 -23.01 5.37 1.54
N ASP A 214 -24.33 5.54 1.66
CA ASP A 214 -24.92 6.26 2.79
C ASP A 214 -24.69 5.54 4.12
N SER A 215 -24.73 4.21 4.14
CA SER A 215 -24.51 3.41 5.37
C SER A 215 -23.09 3.52 5.92
N ILE A 216 -22.09 3.67 5.06
CA ILE A 216 -20.68 3.74 5.45
C ILE A 216 -20.15 5.18 5.60
N LYS A 217 -20.84 6.18 5.07
CA LYS A 217 -20.38 7.58 4.94
C LYS A 217 -19.77 8.16 6.21
N LYS A 218 -20.40 7.95 7.37
CA LYS A 218 -19.88 8.42 8.67
C LYS A 218 -18.75 7.57 9.22
N LYS A 219 -18.69 6.29 8.84
CA LYS A 219 -17.75 5.29 9.34
C LYS A 219 -16.39 5.33 8.63
N ILE A 220 -16.36 5.82 7.38
CA ILE A 220 -15.17 5.84 6.53
C ILE A 220 -14.42 7.18 6.52
N ASN A 221 -14.90 8.19 7.28
CA ASN A 221 -14.26 9.51 7.37
C ASN A 221 -12.98 9.53 8.22
N LYS A 222 -12.83 8.57 9.11
CA LYS A 222 -11.64 8.35 9.97
C LYS A 222 -11.36 6.85 10.01
N VAL A 223 -10.21 6.47 10.52
CA VAL A 223 -9.91 5.04 10.76
C VAL A 223 -11.01 4.47 11.64
N PRO A 224 -11.79 3.49 11.15
CA PRO A 224 -12.93 2.95 11.89
C PRO A 224 -12.47 2.21 13.15
N ASN A 225 -13.33 2.12 14.16
CA ASN A 225 -13.17 1.14 15.21
C ASN A 225 -13.52 -0.26 14.68
N ALA A 226 -13.29 -1.29 15.47
CA ALA A 226 -13.54 -2.68 15.06
C ALA A 226 -14.98 -2.90 14.60
N ALA A 227 -15.96 -2.40 15.35
CA ALA A 227 -17.39 -2.53 15.01
C ALA A 227 -17.72 -1.88 13.65
N ASP A 228 -17.22 -0.66 13.42
CA ASP A 228 -17.42 0.04 12.16
C ASP A 228 -16.66 -0.61 11.00
N TYR A 229 -15.44 -1.12 11.25
CA TYR A 229 -14.68 -1.85 10.24
C TYR A 229 -15.38 -3.14 9.80
N LEU A 230 -15.83 -3.94 10.76
CA LEU A 230 -16.59 -5.17 10.50
C LEU A 230 -17.91 -4.87 9.79
N PHE A 231 -18.62 -3.81 10.19
CA PHE A 231 -19.81 -3.36 9.50
C PHE A 231 -19.53 -3.00 8.02
N ILE A 232 -18.48 -2.21 7.75
CA ILE A 232 -18.11 -1.84 6.37
C ILE A 232 -17.78 -3.10 5.56
N LYS A 233 -17.00 -4.02 6.14
CA LYS A 233 -16.64 -5.31 5.55
C LYS A 233 -17.89 -6.09 5.14
N ASP A 234 -18.79 -6.34 6.09
CA ASP A 234 -19.98 -7.18 5.89
C ASP A 234 -20.98 -6.49 4.92
N ALA A 235 -21.20 -5.18 5.07
CA ALA A 235 -22.05 -4.40 4.16
C ALA A 235 -21.51 -4.39 2.72
N CYS A 236 -20.19 -4.35 2.55
CA CYS A 236 -19.55 -4.40 1.24
C CYS A 236 -19.82 -5.75 0.54
N ILE A 237 -19.58 -6.88 1.19
CA ILE A 237 -19.86 -8.21 0.62
C ILE A 237 -21.34 -8.36 0.28
N LYS A 238 -22.24 -7.88 1.16
CA LYS A 238 -23.68 -7.87 0.88
C LYS A 238 -24.00 -7.04 -0.36
N ALA A 239 -23.38 -5.88 -0.54
CA ALA A 239 -23.56 -5.06 -1.73
C ALA A 239 -23.06 -5.75 -3.01
N LEU A 240 -21.92 -6.46 -2.93
CA LEU A 240 -21.30 -7.18 -4.04
C LEU A 240 -22.03 -8.47 -4.41
N SER A 241 -22.80 -9.08 -3.50
CA SER A 241 -23.57 -10.30 -3.77
C SER A 241 -24.70 -10.09 -4.76
N GLY A 242 -25.12 -8.83 -5.04
CA GLY A 242 -26.08 -8.49 -6.07
C GLY A 242 -25.57 -8.78 -7.49
N ASN A 243 -26.50 -8.96 -8.44
CA ASN A 243 -26.16 -9.28 -9.86
C ASN A 243 -25.56 -8.12 -10.65
N ASN A 244 -25.41 -6.93 -10.04
CA ASN A 244 -24.99 -5.70 -10.73
C ASN A 244 -23.47 -5.52 -10.80
N TYR A 245 -22.68 -6.38 -10.15
CA TYR A 245 -21.23 -6.29 -10.09
C TYR A 245 -20.57 -7.51 -10.72
N GLU A 246 -19.53 -7.28 -11.53
CA GLU A 246 -18.70 -8.34 -12.10
C GLU A 246 -17.76 -8.93 -11.04
N TYR A 247 -17.37 -8.12 -10.04
CA TYR A 247 -16.50 -8.52 -8.93
C TYR A 247 -17.34 -8.92 -7.70
N LYS A 248 -16.91 -9.98 -7.00
CA LYS A 248 -17.66 -10.64 -5.93
C LYS A 248 -16.92 -10.73 -4.60
N ASN A 249 -15.66 -10.29 -4.57
CA ASN A 249 -14.78 -10.38 -3.40
C ASN A 249 -13.89 -9.13 -3.26
N TYR A 250 -13.18 -9.01 -2.14
CA TYR A 250 -12.34 -7.84 -1.88
C TYR A 250 -11.11 -7.73 -2.80
N PRO A 251 -10.42 -8.82 -3.19
CA PRO A 251 -9.36 -8.73 -4.20
C PRO A 251 -9.82 -8.13 -5.52
N GLU A 252 -10.92 -8.60 -6.06
CA GLU A 252 -11.50 -8.06 -7.31
C GLU A 252 -11.96 -6.61 -7.15
N LEU A 253 -12.59 -6.27 -6.01
CA LEU A 253 -12.96 -4.90 -5.67
C LEU A 253 -11.73 -3.98 -5.60
N SER A 254 -10.68 -4.40 -4.87
CA SER A 254 -9.45 -3.61 -4.72
C SER A 254 -8.74 -3.38 -6.06
N TYR A 255 -8.72 -4.39 -6.91
CA TYR A 255 -8.21 -4.28 -8.28
C TYR A 255 -9.05 -3.32 -9.13
N SER A 256 -10.38 -3.41 -9.05
CA SER A 256 -11.28 -2.50 -9.78
C SER A 256 -11.13 -1.04 -9.31
N ALA A 257 -10.98 -0.82 -8.01
CA ALA A 257 -10.69 0.49 -7.44
C ALA A 257 -9.34 1.04 -7.91
N TRP A 258 -8.32 0.18 -7.98
CA TRP A 258 -7.00 0.53 -8.52
C TRP A 258 -7.09 0.93 -9.99
N LEU A 259 -7.72 0.13 -10.85
CA LEU A 259 -7.92 0.41 -12.27
C LEU A 259 -8.67 1.74 -12.50
N ALA A 260 -9.77 1.96 -11.79
CA ALA A 260 -10.54 3.20 -11.89
C ALA A 260 -9.70 4.43 -11.49
N SER A 261 -8.88 4.30 -10.42
CA SER A 261 -7.96 5.35 -9.98
C SER A 261 -6.88 5.66 -11.03
N GLU A 262 -6.29 4.64 -11.66
CA GLU A 262 -5.29 4.82 -12.72
C GLU A 262 -5.89 5.54 -13.94
N GLN A 263 -7.10 5.20 -14.37
CA GLN A 263 -7.80 5.88 -15.46
C GLN A 263 -8.03 7.37 -15.17
N VAL A 264 -8.46 7.70 -13.94
CA VAL A 264 -8.65 9.09 -13.52
C VAL A 264 -7.31 9.84 -13.52
N ASN A 265 -6.23 9.21 -13.08
CA ASN A 265 -4.90 9.82 -13.07
C ASN A 265 -4.37 10.05 -14.49
N GLN A 266 -4.49 9.07 -15.40
CA GLN A 266 -4.13 9.21 -16.80
C GLN A 266 -4.93 10.32 -17.49
N GLY A 267 -6.22 10.44 -17.20
CA GLY A 267 -7.06 11.54 -17.69
C GLY A 267 -6.59 12.91 -17.19
N LYS A 268 -6.15 13.01 -15.93
CA LYS A 268 -5.59 14.23 -15.36
C LYS A 268 -4.21 14.57 -15.94
N GLU A 269 -3.36 13.59 -16.18
CA GLU A 269 -2.05 13.77 -16.82
C GLU A 269 -2.20 14.22 -18.27
N THR A 270 -3.11 13.62 -19.02
CA THR A 270 -3.43 14.04 -20.40
C THR A 270 -3.97 15.47 -20.43
N ALA A 271 -4.81 15.84 -19.46
CA ALA A 271 -5.31 17.22 -19.32
C ALA A 271 -4.21 18.21 -18.86
N ARG A 272 -3.26 17.75 -18.02
CA ARG A 272 -2.08 18.55 -17.60
C ARG A 272 -1.03 18.66 -18.70
N GLY A 273 -0.81 17.60 -19.50
CA GLY A 273 0.11 17.58 -20.63
C GLY A 273 -0.26 18.59 -21.72
N LYS A 274 -1.51 19.08 -21.75
CA LYS A 274 -1.90 20.27 -22.52
C LYS A 274 -1.48 21.60 -21.88
N ARG A 275 -1.03 21.61 -20.62
CA ARG A 275 -0.40 22.76 -19.96
C ARG A 275 1.13 22.58 -20.04
N LYS A 276 1.80 23.44 -20.81
CA LYS A 276 3.23 23.64 -21.11
C LYS A 276 4.26 23.34 -19.97
N SER A 277 4.17 22.27 -19.18
CA SER A 277 5.11 22.03 -18.07
C SER A 277 6.26 21.06 -18.40
N SER A 278 6.10 20.16 -19.37
CA SER A 278 7.16 19.21 -19.72
C SER A 278 8.31 19.86 -20.49
N ALA A 279 8.04 20.83 -21.34
CA ALA A 279 9.08 21.51 -22.11
C ALA A 279 10.01 22.37 -21.23
N ALA A 280 9.47 23.00 -20.17
CA ALA A 280 10.25 23.81 -19.25
C ALA A 280 11.22 22.97 -18.40
N PHE A 281 10.79 21.80 -17.93
CA PHE A 281 11.66 20.90 -17.15
C PHE A 281 12.74 20.25 -18.03
N LEU A 282 12.40 19.80 -19.25
CA LEU A 282 13.35 19.19 -20.18
C LEU A 282 14.47 20.16 -20.59
N ARG A 283 14.20 21.47 -20.61
CA ARG A 283 15.21 22.50 -20.86
C ARG A 283 16.35 22.44 -19.84
N TRP A 284 16.04 22.15 -18.57
CA TRP A 284 17.02 22.16 -17.48
C TRP A 284 17.75 20.82 -17.28
N PHE A 285 17.31 19.74 -17.92
CA PHE A 285 17.89 18.41 -17.71
C PHE A 285 19.38 18.35 -18.09
N ARG A 286 19.74 18.87 -19.27
CA ARG A 286 21.15 18.94 -19.70
C ARG A 286 21.99 19.86 -18.81
N PRO A 287 21.59 21.10 -18.53
CA PRO A 287 22.28 21.99 -17.61
C PRO A 287 22.53 21.37 -16.22
N ILE A 288 21.55 20.65 -15.65
CA ILE A 288 21.72 19.97 -14.36
C ILE A 288 22.78 18.86 -14.45
N ILE A 289 22.74 18.02 -15.46
CA ILE A 289 23.74 16.95 -15.66
C ILE A 289 25.13 17.53 -15.87
N GLN A 290 25.26 18.59 -16.66
CA GLN A 290 26.56 19.23 -16.90
C GLN A 290 27.10 19.87 -15.60
N ALA A 291 26.28 20.61 -14.87
CA ALA A 291 26.66 21.20 -13.60
C ALA A 291 27.14 20.14 -12.60
N LEU A 292 26.41 19.01 -12.49
CA LEU A 292 26.83 17.89 -11.63
C LEU A 292 28.19 17.30 -12.05
N ARG A 293 28.44 17.15 -13.34
CA ARG A 293 29.75 16.69 -13.84
C ARG A 293 30.88 17.66 -13.47
N ASP A 294 30.63 18.94 -13.63
CA ASP A 294 31.61 20.01 -13.37
C ASP A 294 31.98 20.11 -11.88
N VAL A 295 31.07 19.71 -10.97
CA VAL A 295 31.31 19.70 -9.53
C VAL A 295 31.69 18.30 -8.97
N GLY A 296 32.02 17.33 -9.85
CA GLY A 296 32.54 16.03 -9.44
C GLY A 296 31.48 14.95 -9.19
N GLY A 297 30.27 15.09 -9.73
CA GLY A 297 29.22 14.07 -9.76
C GLY A 297 28.25 14.09 -8.58
N SER A 298 28.54 14.85 -7.51
CA SER A 298 27.66 15.02 -6.36
C SER A 298 27.81 16.40 -5.75
N ALA A 299 26.68 17.10 -5.55
CA ALA A 299 26.66 18.44 -4.95
C ALA A 299 25.29 18.73 -4.32
N SER A 300 25.23 19.74 -3.44
CA SER A 300 23.96 20.23 -2.90
C SER A 300 23.12 20.91 -4.00
N PRO A 301 21.80 21.00 -3.86
CA PRO A 301 20.94 21.71 -4.80
C PRO A 301 21.36 23.18 -5.03
N MET A 302 21.96 23.80 -4.03
CA MET A 302 22.43 25.19 -4.09
C MET A 302 23.69 25.32 -4.94
N GLU A 303 24.64 24.39 -4.82
CA GLU A 303 25.86 24.33 -5.63
C GLU A 303 25.54 24.02 -7.10
N VAL A 304 24.65 23.04 -7.33
CA VAL A 304 24.18 22.73 -8.69
C VAL A 304 23.52 23.94 -9.34
N ARG A 305 22.68 24.67 -8.59
CA ARG A 305 22.03 25.90 -9.08
C ARG A 305 23.05 27.00 -9.42
N ALA A 306 24.01 27.24 -8.56
CA ALA A 306 25.06 28.23 -8.80
C ALA A 306 25.84 27.88 -10.07
N LYS A 307 26.18 26.61 -10.25
CA LYS A 307 26.91 26.13 -11.42
C LYS A 307 26.09 26.19 -12.72
N ILE A 308 24.78 25.98 -12.66
CA ILE A 308 23.88 26.19 -13.80
C ILE A 308 23.82 27.65 -14.20
N ILE A 309 23.71 28.57 -13.23
CA ILE A 309 23.69 30.02 -13.49
C ILE A 309 24.98 30.45 -14.19
N GLU A 310 26.12 29.94 -13.73
CA GLU A 310 27.43 30.22 -14.33
C GLU A 310 27.54 29.64 -15.75
N ASN A 311 27.21 28.37 -15.94
CA ASN A 311 27.36 27.68 -17.22
C ASN A 311 26.40 28.20 -18.31
N GLU A 312 25.17 28.55 -17.95
CA GLU A 312 24.13 29.00 -18.88
C GLU A 312 24.08 30.54 -18.99
N HIS A 313 24.93 31.27 -18.26
CA HIS A 313 24.98 32.72 -18.24
C HIS A 313 23.61 33.40 -18.00
N LEU A 314 22.83 32.84 -17.03
CA LEU A 314 21.47 33.29 -16.78
C LEU A 314 21.42 34.75 -16.25
N SER A 315 20.50 35.53 -16.80
CA SER A 315 20.20 36.87 -16.32
C SER A 315 19.46 36.87 -14.98
N GLU A 316 19.49 38.02 -14.25
CA GLU A 316 18.74 38.15 -12.98
C GLU A 316 17.23 37.94 -13.17
N GLU A 317 16.65 38.30 -14.31
CA GLU A 317 15.24 38.07 -14.63
C GLU A 317 14.94 36.59 -14.77
N GLU A 318 15.79 35.82 -15.46
CA GLU A 318 15.64 34.36 -15.61
C GLU A 318 15.83 33.63 -14.29
N ILE A 319 16.75 34.07 -13.43
CA ILE A 319 16.99 33.51 -12.08
C ILE A 319 15.76 33.72 -11.18
N ASN A 320 15.10 34.87 -11.29
CA ASN A 320 13.93 35.21 -10.48
C ASN A 320 12.63 34.59 -11.02
N ALA A 321 12.51 34.36 -12.32
CA ALA A 321 11.36 33.70 -12.93
C ALA A 321 11.22 32.22 -12.51
N THR A 322 12.29 31.59 -11.96
CA THR A 322 12.28 30.21 -11.45
C THR A 322 11.90 30.10 -9.98
N ARG A 323 11.52 31.22 -9.33
CA ARG A 323 11.12 31.26 -7.90
C ARG A 323 9.60 31.24 -7.68
N GLY A 324 8.78 31.13 -8.73
CA GLY A 324 7.31 31.07 -8.68
C GLY A 324 6.74 29.67 -8.78
#